data_bb88bac2f7d4706394b27cc45933435b
#
_entry.id   bb88bac2f7d4706394b27cc45933435b
#
_cell.length_a   1.000
_cell.length_b   1.000
_cell.length_c   1.000
_cell.angle_alpha   90.00
_cell.angle_beta   90.00
_cell.angle_gamma   90.00
#
_symmetry.space_group_name_H-M   'P 1'
#
loop_
_entity.id
_entity.type
_entity.pdbx_description
1 polymer ?
#
loop_
_entity_poly.entity_id
_entity_poly.type
_entity_poly.pdbx_seq_one_letter_code
_entity_poly.pdbx_strand_id
1 'polypeptide(L)'
;MEVIKTDIDGVLIIEPRLFRDARGYFFESFSEREFKEKVEPLVGYKVEFCQDNESMSSYGVMRGLHFQRPPFTQSKLVRCVKGRVLDVAVDIRKGSPTYGKHVAVELTEDNHRQFFISKGFAHGFAVLSETAVFQYKCDNFYHPEADGGISILDESLGIDWRIPTEHANLSEKDTKHEVLKDFESPFEY
;
A
#
# COMPACT_ATOMS: atom_id res chain seq x y z
N MET A 1 -11.94 7.45 -13.89
CA MET A 1 -10.62 7.43 -13.20
C MET A 1 -9.49 7.21 -14.19
N GLU A 2 -8.31 7.69 -13.89
CA GLU A 2 -7.08 7.42 -14.61
C GLU A 2 -6.25 6.37 -13.86
N VAL A 3 -5.62 5.43 -14.58
CA VAL A 3 -4.73 4.42 -14.01
C VAL A 3 -3.34 4.63 -14.56
N ILE A 4 -2.39 4.89 -13.68
CA ILE A 4 -1.00 5.19 -14.01
C ILE A 4 -0.13 4.02 -13.61
N LYS A 5 0.59 3.46 -14.58
CA LYS A 5 1.59 2.42 -14.32
C LYS A 5 2.80 3.01 -13.60
N THR A 6 3.40 2.21 -12.74
CA THR A 6 4.68 2.53 -12.10
C THR A 6 5.81 1.73 -12.77
N ASP A 7 7.05 1.93 -12.31
CA ASP A 7 8.21 1.18 -12.80
C ASP A 7 8.20 -0.30 -12.37
N ILE A 8 7.26 -0.71 -11.53
CA ILE A 8 7.11 -2.08 -11.04
C ILE A 8 5.74 -2.62 -11.45
N ASP A 9 5.71 -3.68 -12.25
CA ASP A 9 4.46 -4.34 -12.64
C ASP A 9 3.70 -4.87 -11.43
N GLY A 10 2.39 -4.60 -11.40
CA GLY A 10 1.51 -4.98 -10.29
C GLY A 10 1.26 -3.87 -9.28
N VAL A 11 1.91 -2.71 -9.43
CA VAL A 11 1.70 -1.55 -8.56
C VAL A 11 1.23 -0.37 -9.41
N LEU A 12 0.06 0.18 -9.07
CA LEU A 12 -0.62 1.19 -9.89
C LEU A 12 -1.03 2.39 -9.05
N ILE A 13 -0.91 3.59 -9.63
CA ILE A 13 -1.46 4.80 -9.07
C ILE A 13 -2.82 5.06 -9.73
N ILE A 14 -3.84 5.35 -8.93
CA ILE A 14 -5.18 5.63 -9.41
C ILE A 14 -5.54 7.06 -9.05
N GLU A 15 -5.87 7.86 -10.07
CA GLU A 15 -6.34 9.22 -9.90
C GLU A 15 -7.84 9.27 -10.20
N PRO A 16 -8.69 9.49 -9.17
CA PRO A 16 -10.12 9.61 -9.38
C PRO A 16 -10.47 10.92 -10.10
N ARG A 17 -11.59 10.93 -10.80
CA ARG A 17 -12.14 12.16 -11.38
C ARG A 17 -12.92 12.91 -10.31
N LEU A 18 -12.48 14.12 -9.98
CA LEU A 18 -13.18 14.99 -9.05
C LEU A 18 -14.12 15.95 -9.78
N PHE A 19 -15.33 16.08 -9.23
CA PHE A 19 -16.33 17.06 -9.67
C PHE A 19 -16.42 18.14 -8.58
N ARG A 20 -15.98 19.35 -8.93
CA ARG A 20 -15.91 20.48 -7.99
C ARG A 20 -16.96 21.54 -8.33
N ASP A 21 -17.58 22.11 -7.29
CA ASP A 21 -18.46 23.28 -7.38
C ASP A 21 -18.36 24.12 -6.09
N ALA A 22 -19.25 25.13 -5.93
CA ALA A 22 -19.23 26.01 -4.78
C ALA A 22 -19.50 25.30 -3.43
N ARG A 23 -20.03 24.08 -3.44
CA ARG A 23 -20.30 23.28 -2.24
C ARG A 23 -19.10 22.42 -1.81
N GLY A 24 -18.09 22.24 -2.69
CA GLY A 24 -16.94 21.38 -2.44
C GLY A 24 -16.66 20.45 -3.61
N TYR A 25 -16.47 19.16 -3.33
CA TYR A 25 -16.19 18.16 -4.37
C TYR A 25 -17.00 16.88 -4.16
N PHE A 26 -17.17 16.17 -5.24
CA PHE A 26 -17.70 14.81 -5.28
C PHE A 26 -16.80 13.95 -6.19
N PHE A 27 -16.59 12.69 -5.82
CA PHE A 27 -15.98 11.70 -6.71
C PHE A 27 -16.41 10.28 -6.33
N GLU A 28 -16.37 9.39 -7.30
CA GLU A 28 -16.47 7.96 -7.04
C GLU A 28 -15.15 7.46 -6.49
N SER A 29 -15.11 7.16 -5.20
CA SER A 29 -13.89 6.67 -4.56
C SER A 29 -13.56 5.22 -4.95
N PHE A 30 -14.55 4.46 -5.38
CA PHE A 30 -14.41 3.14 -5.97
C PHE A 30 -15.61 2.85 -6.90
N SER A 31 -15.31 2.34 -8.08
CA SER A 31 -16.28 1.79 -9.03
C SER A 31 -15.81 0.40 -9.46
N GLU A 32 -16.55 -0.63 -9.10
CA GLU A 32 -16.25 -2.02 -9.47
C GLU A 32 -16.11 -2.18 -10.99
N ARG A 33 -17.03 -1.57 -11.75
CA ARG A 33 -17.01 -1.61 -13.20
C ARG A 33 -15.73 -1.02 -13.79
N GLU A 34 -15.39 0.23 -13.41
CA GLU A 34 -14.17 0.88 -13.90
C GLU A 34 -12.90 0.13 -13.47
N PHE A 35 -12.91 -0.43 -12.25
CA PHE A 35 -11.78 -1.21 -11.74
C PHE A 35 -11.54 -2.47 -12.57
N LYS A 36 -12.61 -3.23 -12.86
CA LYS A 36 -12.55 -4.40 -13.75
C LYS A 36 -12.08 -4.07 -15.16
N GLU A 37 -12.55 -2.96 -15.70
CA GLU A 37 -12.19 -2.54 -17.07
C GLU A 37 -10.75 -2.04 -17.19
N LYS A 38 -10.22 -1.35 -16.16
CA LYS A 38 -8.96 -0.60 -16.26
C LYS A 38 -7.81 -1.18 -15.44
N VAL A 39 -8.07 -1.90 -14.36
CA VAL A 39 -7.04 -2.44 -13.45
C VAL A 39 -6.82 -3.93 -13.66
N GLU A 40 -7.87 -4.74 -13.68
CA GLU A 40 -7.72 -6.20 -13.82
C GLU A 40 -6.91 -6.62 -15.05
N PRO A 41 -7.08 -6.00 -16.25
CA PRO A 41 -6.26 -6.35 -17.41
C PRO A 41 -4.76 -6.06 -17.23
N LEU A 42 -4.40 -5.11 -16.36
CA LEU A 42 -3.00 -4.74 -16.09
C LEU A 42 -2.33 -5.68 -15.09
N VAL A 43 -3.10 -6.29 -14.20
CA VAL A 43 -2.57 -7.19 -13.16
C VAL A 43 -2.77 -8.66 -13.47
N GLY A 44 -3.63 -8.98 -14.45
CA GLY A 44 -3.78 -10.34 -14.99
C GLY A 44 -4.65 -11.28 -14.14
N TYR A 45 -5.38 -10.77 -13.16
CA TYR A 45 -6.30 -11.56 -12.34
C TYR A 45 -7.50 -10.73 -11.88
N LYS A 46 -8.56 -11.43 -11.46
CA LYS A 46 -9.79 -10.84 -10.95
C LYS A 46 -9.58 -10.33 -9.52
N VAL A 47 -10.02 -9.11 -9.26
CA VAL A 47 -9.92 -8.46 -7.94
C VAL A 47 -11.34 -8.22 -7.40
N GLU A 48 -11.69 -8.92 -6.33
CA GLU A 48 -12.98 -8.76 -5.65
C GLU A 48 -12.76 -8.30 -4.22
N PHE A 49 -12.96 -7.02 -3.96
CA PHE A 49 -12.80 -6.48 -2.62
C PHE A 49 -13.92 -6.96 -1.68
N CYS A 50 -13.54 -7.43 -0.50
CA CYS A 50 -14.45 -8.01 0.48
C CYS A 50 -14.32 -7.41 1.89
N GLN A 51 -13.31 -6.57 2.13
CA GLN A 51 -13.05 -5.96 3.45
C GLN A 51 -12.52 -4.55 3.28
N ASP A 52 -13.08 -3.61 4.06
CA ASP A 52 -12.58 -2.24 4.21
C ASP A 52 -12.01 -2.07 5.61
N ASN A 53 -10.86 -1.40 5.69
CA ASN A 53 -10.21 -1.04 6.95
C ASN A 53 -9.94 0.46 7.00
N GLU A 54 -9.98 1.01 8.21
CA GLU A 54 -9.57 2.39 8.49
C GLU A 54 -8.65 2.43 9.70
N SER A 55 -7.62 3.26 9.62
CA SER A 55 -6.77 3.58 10.76
C SER A 55 -6.54 5.08 10.87
N MET A 56 -6.35 5.56 12.10
CA MET A 56 -5.84 6.90 12.38
C MET A 56 -4.49 6.77 13.06
N SER A 57 -3.55 7.61 12.66
CA SER A 57 -2.19 7.62 13.22
C SER A 57 -1.64 9.04 13.31
N SER A 58 -0.78 9.28 14.29
CA SER A 58 -0.08 10.55 14.47
C SER A 58 1.24 10.63 13.69
N TYR A 59 1.81 11.81 13.59
CA TYR A 59 3.09 12.05 12.93
C TYR A 59 4.17 11.07 13.40
N GLY A 60 4.94 10.56 12.44
CA GLY A 60 6.05 9.65 12.70
C GLY A 60 5.65 8.18 12.84
N VAL A 61 4.36 7.87 12.95
CA VAL A 61 3.91 6.47 12.94
C VAL A 61 4.26 5.85 11.60
N MET A 62 4.89 4.69 11.66
CA MET A 62 5.23 3.85 10.52
C MET A 62 4.62 2.48 10.72
N ARG A 63 3.89 1.98 9.73
CA ARG A 63 3.25 0.67 9.75
C ARG A 63 3.72 -0.15 8.57
N GLY A 64 4.20 -1.36 8.81
CA GLY A 64 4.64 -2.26 7.75
C GLY A 64 5.99 -2.93 8.03
N LEU A 65 6.58 -3.46 7.02
CA LEU A 65 6.04 -3.77 5.69
C LEU A 65 5.31 -5.11 5.75
N HIS A 66 4.00 -5.10 5.53
CA HIS A 66 3.12 -6.25 5.79
C HIS A 66 2.65 -6.96 4.52
N PHE A 67 2.35 -8.24 4.67
CA PHE A 67 1.64 -9.08 3.69
C PHE A 67 0.91 -10.21 4.41
N GLN A 68 0.02 -10.89 3.71
CA GLN A 68 -0.51 -12.19 4.13
C GLN A 68 0.04 -13.30 3.24
N ARG A 69 0.45 -14.42 3.86
CA ARG A 69 0.97 -15.59 3.15
C ARG A 69 -0.13 -16.30 2.36
N PRO A 70 0.22 -16.95 1.24
CA PRO A 70 -0.71 -17.83 0.56
C PRO A 70 -1.30 -18.90 1.51
N PRO A 71 -2.55 -19.33 1.36
CA PRO A 71 -3.52 -18.94 0.31
C PRO A 71 -4.29 -17.65 0.60
N PHE A 72 -3.98 -16.92 1.67
CA PHE A 72 -4.74 -15.76 2.17
C PHE A 72 -4.17 -14.41 1.70
N THR A 73 -3.39 -14.42 0.63
CA THR A 73 -2.78 -13.22 0.07
C THR A 73 -3.82 -12.17 -0.31
N GLN A 74 -3.50 -10.90 -0.06
CA GLN A 74 -4.37 -9.77 -0.33
C GLN A 74 -3.77 -8.84 -1.38
N SER A 75 -4.61 -8.38 -2.31
CA SER A 75 -4.40 -7.11 -3.00
C SER A 75 -5.06 -6.00 -2.20
N LYS A 76 -4.53 -4.79 -2.29
CA LYS A 76 -5.03 -3.64 -1.53
C LYS A 76 -5.22 -2.43 -2.43
N LEU A 77 -6.30 -1.69 -2.20
CA LEU A 77 -6.52 -0.36 -2.76
C LEU A 77 -6.56 0.63 -1.61
N VAL A 78 -5.55 1.48 -1.51
CA VAL A 78 -5.32 2.34 -0.35
C VAL A 78 -5.47 3.80 -0.69
N ARG A 79 -5.89 4.63 0.29
CA ARG A 79 -5.95 6.09 0.17
C ARG A 79 -5.81 6.78 1.52
N CYS A 80 -5.34 8.03 1.49
CA CYS A 80 -5.31 8.90 2.65
C CYS A 80 -6.54 9.82 2.60
N VAL A 81 -7.47 9.66 3.55
CA VAL A 81 -8.72 10.44 3.62
C VAL A 81 -8.49 11.79 4.29
N LYS A 82 -7.59 11.84 5.26
CA LYS A 82 -7.19 13.04 5.97
C LYS A 82 -5.69 13.02 6.21
N GLY A 83 -5.07 14.19 6.05
CA GLY A 83 -3.63 14.33 6.25
C GLY A 83 -2.81 13.84 5.07
N ARG A 84 -1.61 13.33 5.35
CA ARG A 84 -0.61 12.98 4.36
C ARG A 84 0.23 11.80 4.83
N VAL A 85 0.43 10.83 3.94
CA VAL A 85 1.30 9.67 4.17
C VAL A 85 2.25 9.47 2.98
N LEU A 86 3.40 8.86 3.24
CA LEU A 86 4.21 8.22 2.23
C LEU A 86 3.84 6.73 2.25
N ASP A 87 3.26 6.24 1.17
CA ASP A 87 2.87 4.85 1.00
C ASP A 87 3.89 4.10 0.15
N VAL A 88 4.29 2.90 0.56
CA VAL A 88 5.38 2.15 -0.07
C VAL A 88 4.99 0.70 -0.29
N ALA A 89 5.24 0.21 -1.49
CA ALA A 89 5.13 -1.20 -1.86
C ALA A 89 6.50 -1.73 -2.30
N VAL A 90 6.92 -2.85 -1.72
CA VAL A 90 8.19 -3.53 -2.04
C VAL A 90 7.88 -4.84 -2.74
N ASP A 91 8.49 -5.08 -3.89
CA ASP A 91 8.35 -6.34 -4.62
C ASP A 91 9.11 -7.46 -3.88
N ILE A 92 8.36 -8.46 -3.43
CA ILE A 92 8.92 -9.64 -2.76
C ILE A 92 8.61 -10.96 -3.49
N ARG A 93 8.32 -10.90 -4.80
CA ARG A 93 8.10 -12.08 -5.64
C ARG A 93 9.44 -12.65 -6.09
N LYS A 94 9.72 -13.91 -5.73
CA LYS A 94 10.93 -14.63 -6.18
C LYS A 94 10.97 -14.68 -7.71
N GLY A 95 12.12 -14.42 -8.28
CA GLY A 95 12.32 -14.42 -9.73
C GLY A 95 11.87 -13.16 -10.44
N SER A 96 11.25 -12.20 -9.75
CA SER A 96 10.91 -10.91 -10.34
C SER A 96 12.17 -10.10 -10.68
N PRO A 97 12.21 -9.44 -11.86
CA PRO A 97 13.31 -8.54 -12.21
C PRO A 97 13.42 -7.33 -11.28
N THR A 98 12.36 -7.06 -10.53
CA THR A 98 12.29 -5.93 -9.56
C THR A 98 12.25 -6.41 -8.10
N TYR A 99 12.62 -7.68 -7.83
CA TYR A 99 12.68 -8.19 -6.46
C TYR A 99 13.51 -7.27 -5.56
N GLY A 100 12.96 -6.89 -4.40
CA GLY A 100 13.59 -5.97 -3.44
C GLY A 100 13.51 -4.49 -3.80
N LYS A 101 13.02 -4.14 -4.98
CA LYS A 101 12.76 -2.74 -5.37
C LYS A 101 11.40 -2.28 -4.85
N HIS A 102 11.25 -0.97 -4.73
CA HIS A 102 10.03 -0.38 -4.18
C HIS A 102 9.48 0.75 -5.05
N VAL A 103 8.20 1.02 -4.87
CA VAL A 103 7.52 2.23 -5.32
C VAL A 103 7.04 2.98 -4.09
N ALA A 104 7.33 4.27 -4.00
CA ALA A 104 6.88 5.16 -2.94
C ALA A 104 6.00 6.26 -3.53
N VAL A 105 4.81 6.45 -2.96
CA VAL A 105 3.82 7.42 -3.44
C VAL A 105 3.31 8.24 -2.26
N GLU A 106 3.29 9.56 -2.41
CA GLU A 106 2.65 10.44 -1.44
C GLU A 106 1.14 10.46 -1.69
N LEU A 107 0.37 10.03 -0.69
CA LEU A 107 -1.09 10.07 -0.69
C LEU A 107 -1.56 11.12 0.30
N THR A 108 -2.44 12.02 -0.14
CA THR A 108 -2.93 13.13 0.67
C THR A 108 -4.43 13.33 0.53
N GLU A 109 -5.03 14.02 1.51
CA GLU A 109 -6.41 14.48 1.43
C GLU A 109 -6.67 15.43 0.25
N ASP A 110 -5.62 16.10 -0.26
CA ASP A 110 -5.74 17.06 -1.36
C ASP A 110 -5.57 16.44 -2.74
N ASN A 111 -4.65 15.48 -2.89
CA ASN A 111 -4.41 14.85 -4.18
C ASN A 111 -5.40 13.73 -4.50
N HIS A 112 -6.10 13.20 -3.51
CA HIS A 112 -7.07 12.09 -3.62
C HIS A 112 -6.54 10.86 -4.33
N ARG A 113 -5.23 10.74 -4.50
CA ARG A 113 -4.60 9.59 -5.12
C ARG A 113 -4.88 8.33 -4.33
N GLN A 114 -5.06 7.24 -5.07
CA GLN A 114 -5.14 5.91 -4.52
C GLN A 114 -3.98 5.07 -5.05
N PHE A 115 -3.59 4.08 -4.29
CA PHE A 115 -2.49 3.20 -4.64
C PHE A 115 -2.98 1.76 -4.62
N PHE A 116 -2.89 1.08 -5.77
CA PHE A 116 -3.21 -0.32 -5.88
C PHE A 116 -1.94 -1.17 -5.78
N ILE A 117 -1.96 -2.12 -4.86
CA ILE A 117 -0.84 -3.01 -4.55
C ILE A 117 -1.31 -4.44 -4.75
N SER A 118 -0.73 -5.12 -5.75
CA SER A 118 -1.03 -6.52 -6.06
C SER A 118 -0.55 -7.48 -4.99
N LYS A 119 -0.97 -8.72 -5.11
CA LYS A 119 -0.41 -9.86 -4.37
C LYS A 119 1.08 -9.99 -4.67
N GLY A 120 1.86 -10.40 -3.66
CA GLY A 120 3.31 -10.56 -3.80
C GLY A 120 4.14 -9.31 -3.49
N PHE A 121 3.54 -8.34 -2.81
CA PHE A 121 4.21 -7.14 -2.34
C PHE A 121 4.11 -7.02 -0.82
N ALA A 122 5.17 -6.49 -0.19
CA ALA A 122 5.13 -6.02 1.18
C ALA A 122 4.76 -4.53 1.17
N HIS A 123 3.83 -4.14 2.04
CA HIS A 123 3.21 -2.83 2.04
C HIS A 123 3.32 -2.14 3.39
N GLY A 124 3.58 -0.85 3.36
CA GLY A 124 3.61 -0.01 4.55
C GLY A 124 3.50 1.46 4.24
N PHE A 125 3.37 2.27 5.28
CA PHE A 125 3.31 3.73 5.14
C PHE A 125 3.92 4.45 6.35
N ALA A 126 4.29 5.71 6.13
CA ALA A 126 4.74 6.64 7.15
C ALA A 126 3.84 7.87 7.16
N VAL A 127 3.48 8.35 8.35
CA VAL A 127 2.62 9.53 8.54
C VAL A 127 3.45 10.80 8.53
N LEU A 128 3.20 11.67 7.55
CA LEU A 128 3.95 12.90 7.29
C LEU A 128 3.26 14.16 7.82
N SER A 129 2.00 14.08 8.22
CA SER A 129 1.21 15.15 8.82
C SER A 129 1.01 14.94 10.32
N GLU A 130 0.46 15.91 11.03
CA GLU A 130 0.17 15.80 12.46
C GLU A 130 -0.68 14.56 12.77
N THR A 131 -1.71 14.33 11.95
CA THR A 131 -2.52 13.11 11.96
C THR A 131 -2.81 12.67 10.53
N ALA A 132 -3.03 11.39 10.31
CA ALA A 132 -3.54 10.86 9.06
C ALA A 132 -4.63 9.82 9.31
N VAL A 133 -5.69 9.87 8.49
CA VAL A 133 -6.71 8.84 8.40
C VAL A 133 -6.50 8.09 7.09
N PHE A 134 -6.27 6.80 7.20
CA PHE A 134 -5.89 5.93 6.11
C PHE A 134 -6.91 4.82 5.94
N GLN A 135 -7.45 4.69 4.72
CA GLN A 135 -8.44 3.66 4.38
C GLN A 135 -7.90 2.74 3.29
N TYR A 136 -8.25 1.46 3.35
CA TYR A 136 -7.93 0.52 2.29
C TYR A 136 -8.91 -0.62 2.18
N LYS A 137 -9.12 -1.06 0.94
CA LYS A 137 -9.89 -2.24 0.57
C LYS A 137 -8.93 -3.41 0.39
N CYS A 138 -9.39 -4.60 0.81
CA CYS A 138 -8.68 -5.86 0.61
C CYS A 138 -9.55 -6.84 -0.16
N ASP A 139 -8.93 -7.65 -1.02
CA ASP A 139 -9.59 -8.71 -1.80
C ASP A 139 -9.53 -10.08 -1.12
N ASN A 140 -9.16 -10.11 0.14
CA ASN A 140 -9.26 -11.28 1.02
C ASN A 140 -9.43 -10.81 2.46
N PHE A 141 -10.01 -11.66 3.31
CA PHE A 141 -10.19 -11.36 4.72
C PHE A 141 -8.86 -11.39 5.49
N TYR A 142 -8.85 -10.72 6.63
CA TYR A 142 -7.71 -10.79 7.54
C TYR A 142 -7.60 -12.17 8.19
N HIS A 143 -6.41 -12.76 8.06
CA HIS A 143 -6.05 -14.04 8.64
C HIS A 143 -4.80 -13.86 9.51
N PRO A 144 -4.94 -13.78 10.85
CA PRO A 144 -3.80 -13.58 11.75
C PRO A 144 -2.69 -14.60 11.58
N GLU A 145 -3.04 -15.86 11.29
CA GLU A 145 -2.10 -16.97 11.07
C GLU A 145 -1.26 -16.82 9.79
N ALA A 146 -1.75 -16.03 8.85
CA ALA A 146 -1.07 -15.77 7.58
C ALA A 146 -0.29 -14.44 7.58
N ASP A 147 -0.43 -13.65 8.63
CA ASP A 147 0.22 -12.34 8.73
C ASP A 147 1.74 -12.47 8.74
N GLY A 148 2.39 -11.62 7.98
CA GLY A 148 3.84 -11.59 7.86
C GLY A 148 4.34 -10.20 7.46
N GLY A 149 5.65 -10.07 7.43
CA GLY A 149 6.27 -8.81 7.05
C GLY A 149 7.78 -8.93 6.88
N ILE A 150 8.35 -7.85 6.34
CA ILE A 150 9.79 -7.60 6.33
C ILE A 150 10.07 -6.30 7.07
N SER A 151 11.30 -6.14 7.53
CA SER A 151 11.68 -4.96 8.34
C SER A 151 11.51 -3.66 7.57
N ILE A 152 10.67 -2.77 8.09
CA ILE A 152 10.50 -1.42 7.56
C ILE A 152 11.75 -0.56 7.74
N LEU A 153 12.65 -0.96 8.65
CA LEU A 153 13.92 -0.30 8.96
C LEU A 153 15.10 -0.89 8.17
N ASP A 154 14.86 -1.80 7.25
CA ASP A 154 15.91 -2.40 6.41
C ASP A 154 16.49 -1.35 5.45
N GLU A 155 17.69 -0.86 5.78
CA GLU A 155 18.39 0.14 4.99
C GLU A 155 18.73 -0.33 3.57
N SER A 156 18.84 -1.65 3.37
CA SER A 156 19.15 -2.21 2.04
C SER A 156 18.02 -1.99 1.02
N LEU A 157 16.80 -1.70 1.48
CA LEU A 157 15.66 -1.37 0.63
C LEU A 157 15.77 0.04 0.02
N GLY A 158 16.61 0.92 0.59
CA GLY A 158 16.84 2.27 0.07
C GLY A 158 15.61 3.18 0.13
N ILE A 159 14.68 2.94 1.04
CA ILE A 159 13.46 3.73 1.18
C ILE A 159 13.74 4.99 1.99
N ASP A 160 13.49 6.15 1.41
CA ASP A 160 13.46 7.41 2.15
C ASP A 160 12.07 7.63 2.74
N TRP A 161 11.90 7.29 4.01
CA TRP A 161 10.62 7.42 4.71
C TRP A 161 10.26 8.87 5.07
N ARG A 162 11.20 9.80 4.94
CA ARG A 162 11.03 11.23 5.28
C ARG A 162 10.65 11.47 6.75
N ILE A 163 10.90 10.50 7.62
CA ILE A 163 10.72 10.60 9.07
C ILE A 163 12.08 10.52 9.73
N PRO A 164 12.50 11.55 10.50
CA PRO A 164 13.69 11.47 11.32
C PRO A 164 13.61 10.29 12.29
N THR A 165 14.73 9.60 12.51
CA THR A 165 14.77 8.37 13.33
C THR A 165 14.21 8.59 14.74
N GLU A 166 14.45 9.77 15.32
CA GLU A 166 13.96 10.14 16.65
C GLU A 166 12.44 10.30 16.73
N HIS A 167 11.76 10.46 15.60
CA HIS A 167 10.30 10.57 15.51
C HIS A 167 9.62 9.31 15.02
N ALA A 168 10.38 8.29 14.59
CA ALA A 168 9.82 7.03 14.12
C ALA A 168 9.11 6.28 15.25
N ASN A 169 7.84 5.93 15.02
CA ASN A 169 7.02 5.21 15.98
C ASN A 169 6.45 3.94 15.34
N LEU A 170 6.98 2.80 15.74
CA LEU A 170 6.61 1.47 15.26
C LEU A 170 5.95 0.65 16.36
N SER A 171 5.04 -0.25 15.98
CA SER A 171 4.57 -1.28 16.89
C SER A 171 5.73 -2.24 17.25
N GLU A 172 5.64 -2.90 18.39
CA GLU A 172 6.62 -3.90 18.81
C GLU A 172 6.77 -5.01 17.75
N LYS A 173 5.66 -5.45 17.19
CA LYS A 173 5.61 -6.47 16.12
C LYS A 173 6.43 -6.04 14.89
N ASP A 174 6.29 -4.80 14.44
CA ASP A 174 6.97 -4.30 13.25
C ASP A 174 8.49 -4.12 13.45
N THR A 175 8.95 -4.06 14.68
CA THR A 175 10.39 -4.04 15.00
C THR A 175 11.05 -5.42 14.92
N LYS A 176 10.27 -6.50 14.82
CA LYS A 176 10.76 -7.89 14.90
C LYS A 176 10.82 -8.62 13.56
N HIS A 177 10.42 -7.96 12.46
CA HIS A 177 10.50 -8.55 11.14
C HIS A 177 11.94 -8.70 10.64
N GLU A 178 12.17 -9.75 9.86
CA GLU A 178 13.46 -10.01 9.22
C GLU A 178 13.79 -8.95 8.17
N VAL A 179 15.06 -8.69 7.95
CA VAL A 179 15.54 -7.91 6.80
C VAL A 179 15.41 -8.74 5.52
N LEU A 180 15.33 -8.08 4.37
CA LEU A 180 15.07 -8.74 3.08
C LEU A 180 16.05 -9.87 2.77
N LYS A 181 17.34 -9.71 3.09
CA LYS A 181 18.37 -10.73 2.80
C LYS A 181 18.17 -12.05 3.55
N ASP A 182 17.52 -12.02 4.73
CA ASP A 182 17.27 -13.18 5.57
C ASP A 182 15.85 -13.73 5.38
N PHE A 183 15.01 -12.98 4.64
CA PHE A 183 13.62 -13.31 4.40
C PHE A 183 13.47 -14.31 3.23
N GLU A 184 12.73 -15.39 3.50
CA GLU A 184 12.33 -16.32 2.46
C GLU A 184 10.91 -16.03 1.98
N SER A 185 10.80 -15.47 0.76
CA SER A 185 9.51 -15.08 0.22
C SER A 185 8.63 -16.29 -0.11
N PRO A 186 7.36 -16.27 0.30
CA PRO A 186 6.39 -17.28 -0.13
C PRO A 186 5.76 -17.00 -1.50
N PHE A 187 6.18 -15.92 -2.18
CA PHE A 187 5.60 -15.48 -3.46
C PHE A 187 6.55 -15.77 -4.63
N GLU A 188 5.97 -16.21 -5.74
CA GLU A 188 6.65 -16.39 -7.02
C GLU A 188 6.17 -15.30 -8.01
N TYR A 189 7.08 -14.94 -8.95
CA TYR A 189 6.79 -13.98 -10.03
C TYR A 189 6.05 -14.62 -11.20
#